data_5ee6fd6c3b01c6e4bc69c36839540bc1
#
_entry.id   5ee6fd6c3b01c6e4bc69c36839540bc1
#
_cell.length_a   1.000
_cell.length_b   1.000
_cell.length_c   1.000
_cell.angle_alpha   90.00
_cell.angle_beta   90.00
_cell.angle_gamma   90.00
#
_symmetry.space_group_name_H-M   'P 1'
#
loop_
_entity.id
_entity.type
_entity.pdbx_description
1 polymer ?
#
loop_
_entity_poly.entity_id
_entity_poly.type
_entity_poly.pdbx_seq_one_letter_code
_entity_poly.pdbx_strand_id
1 'polypeptide(L)'
;MSTQKNDVVYSCRFRPRLSFYGQKQAIEDGYLIEAEAIAALGGVDCPTPREAGIIFPVLLSVALFEQYVKPSKEAQEWGQSLNGRLWDVYWMFSVAARKCKKGDSFVAFEVIFQDGPATKDKHIVKIWGVCEPGDKGQPTITLMLPEDY
;
A
#
# COMPACT_ATOMS: atom_id res chain seq x y z
N MET A 1 -12.49 4.39 20.86
CA MET A 1 -12.82 4.37 20.15
C MET A 1 -12.86 4.13 19.35
N SER A 2 -12.61 3.78 19.57
CA SER A 2 -12.81 3.56 18.78
C SER A 2 -12.97 3.20 17.90
N THR A 3 -12.78 2.64 18.05
CA THR A 3 -13.11 2.29 17.26
C THR A 3 -13.35 1.89 16.51
N GLN A 4 -13.19 1.58 16.71
CA GLN A 4 -13.45 1.26 16.04
C GLN A 4 -13.52 0.99 15.28
N LYS A 5 -13.09 0.62 15.52
CA LYS A 5 -13.22 0.46 14.80
C LYS A 5 -13.67 0.21 14.04
N ASN A 6 -13.54 -0.02 14.06
CA ASN A 6 -14.12 -0.15 13.18
C ASN A 6 -14.50 -0.14 12.39
N ASP A 7 -14.36 -0.36 12.68
CA ASP A 7 -14.79 -0.16 11.82
C ASP A 7 -14.91 0.14 10.98
N VAL A 8 -14.85 -0.06 11.18
CA VAL A 8 -14.89 0.41 10.40
C VAL A 8 -15.06 1.06 10.01
N VAL A 9 -14.94 0.90 10.55
CA VAL A 9 -14.93 1.60 10.20
C VAL A 9 -14.59 2.24 9.94
N TYR A 10 -14.63 0.96 11.04
CA TYR A 10 -13.73 1.78 10.35
C TYR A 10 -14.28 2.88 9.53
N SER A 11 -14.48 3.76 10.07
CA SER A 11 -15.13 4.80 9.38
C SER A 11 -14.27 5.47 8.32
N CYS A 12 -14.76 5.53 7.11
CA CYS A 12 -14.12 6.28 6.07
C CYS A 12 -14.25 7.78 6.24
N ARG A 13 -15.01 8.21 7.22
CA ARG A 13 -15.24 9.63 7.44
C ARG A 13 -14.03 10.36 7.94
N PHE A 14 -13.21 9.67 8.73
CA PHE A 14 -12.02 10.28 9.27
C PHE A 14 -10.80 9.55 8.76
N ARG A 15 -10.00 10.24 7.99
CA ARG A 15 -8.75 9.73 7.48
C ARG A 15 -7.70 10.80 7.75
N PRO A 16 -6.83 10.56 8.72
CA PRO A 16 -5.78 11.54 8.99
C PRO A 16 -4.85 11.63 7.79
N ARG A 17 -4.36 12.82 7.55
CA ARG A 17 -3.38 13.01 6.47
C ARG A 17 -2.04 12.52 6.94
N LEU A 18 -1.50 11.53 6.25
CA LEU A 18 -0.22 10.93 6.62
C LEU A 18 0.92 11.93 6.55
N SER A 19 0.77 12.96 5.71
CA SER A 19 1.78 14.01 5.59
C SER A 19 2.02 14.78 6.89
N PHE A 20 1.10 14.70 7.85
CA PHE A 20 1.25 15.35 9.14
C PHE A 20 1.77 14.43 10.23
N TYR A 21 1.99 13.16 9.91
CA TYR A 21 2.46 12.18 10.88
C TYR A 21 3.94 11.89 10.72
N GLY A 22 4.64 11.69 11.83
CA GLY A 22 5.90 10.98 11.78
C GLY A 22 5.63 9.51 11.48
N GLN A 23 6.55 8.83 10.82
CA GLN A 23 6.33 7.45 10.41
C GLN A 23 6.04 6.53 11.61
N LYS A 24 6.86 6.63 12.65
CA LYS A 24 6.69 5.78 13.83
C LYS A 24 5.31 5.97 14.44
N GLN A 25 4.86 7.22 14.57
CA GLN A 25 3.57 7.52 15.14
C GLN A 25 2.45 6.96 14.27
N ALA A 26 2.57 7.08 12.95
CA ALA A 26 1.56 6.57 12.03
C ALA A 26 1.48 5.04 12.08
N ILE A 27 2.61 4.36 12.26
CA ILE A 27 2.62 2.91 12.42
C ILE A 27 1.95 2.53 13.75
N GLU A 28 2.30 3.21 14.83
CA GLU A 28 1.73 2.91 16.15
C GLU A 28 0.23 3.18 16.20
N ASP A 29 -0.23 4.20 15.49
CA ASP A 29 -1.65 4.55 15.45
C ASP A 29 -2.45 3.70 14.46
N GLY A 30 -1.79 2.81 13.71
CA GLY A 30 -2.47 1.90 12.80
C GLY A 30 -2.82 2.48 11.44
N TYR A 31 -2.14 3.54 11.00
CA TYR A 31 -2.40 4.14 9.68
C TYR A 31 -1.38 3.72 8.62
N LEU A 32 -0.21 3.25 9.03
CA LEU A 32 0.80 2.70 8.13
C LEU A 32 1.17 1.30 8.59
N ILE A 33 1.53 0.46 7.63
CA ILE A 33 2.01 -0.90 7.92
C ILE A 33 3.30 -1.13 7.14
N GLU A 34 4.29 -1.71 7.81
CA GLU A 34 5.58 -2.02 7.20
C GLU A 34 5.48 -3.24 6.30
N ALA A 35 6.26 -3.23 5.21
CA ALA A 35 6.30 -4.37 4.29
C ALA A 35 6.66 -5.67 5.01
N GLU A 36 7.53 -5.60 6.01
CA GLU A 36 7.91 -6.77 6.79
C GLU A 36 6.74 -7.36 7.57
N ALA A 37 5.87 -6.49 8.09
CA ALA A 37 4.67 -6.95 8.80
C ALA A 37 3.69 -7.60 7.84
N ILE A 38 3.60 -7.08 6.61
CA ILE A 38 2.75 -7.69 5.58
C ILE A 38 3.32 -9.05 5.18
N ALA A 39 4.65 -9.16 5.08
CA ALA A 39 5.30 -10.43 4.74
C ALA A 39 4.95 -11.52 5.74
N ALA A 40 4.80 -11.16 7.02
CA ALA A 40 4.39 -12.13 8.03
C ALA A 40 2.99 -12.67 7.79
N LEU A 41 2.11 -11.87 7.18
CA LEU A 41 0.76 -12.31 6.85
C LEU A 41 0.73 -13.17 5.59
N GLY A 42 1.60 -12.88 4.62
CA GLY A 42 1.61 -13.58 3.34
C GLY A 42 2.39 -14.89 3.35
N GLY A 43 3.15 -15.15 4.39
CA GLY A 43 3.93 -16.38 4.50
C GLY A 43 5.23 -16.35 3.73
N VAL A 44 5.84 -17.54 3.57
CA VAL A 44 7.17 -17.65 2.96
C VAL A 44 7.21 -17.20 1.50
N ASP A 45 6.08 -17.29 0.80
CA ASP A 45 6.01 -16.90 -0.61
C ASP A 45 5.63 -15.44 -0.81
N CYS A 46 5.48 -14.68 0.27
CA CYS A 46 5.13 -13.26 0.15
C CYS A 46 6.27 -12.48 -0.52
N PRO A 47 5.96 -11.72 -1.57
CA PRO A 47 7.01 -10.95 -2.23
C PRO A 47 7.53 -9.84 -1.34
N THR A 48 8.80 -9.50 -1.52
CA THR A 48 9.42 -8.38 -0.83
C THR A 48 9.60 -7.24 -1.83
N PRO A 49 9.64 -5.99 -1.34
CA PRO A 49 9.92 -4.87 -2.24
C PRO A 49 11.23 -5.04 -3.00
N ARG A 50 12.23 -5.64 -2.35
CA ARG A 50 13.53 -5.84 -2.96
C ARG A 50 13.46 -6.72 -4.22
N GLU A 51 12.58 -7.71 -4.22
CA GLU A 51 12.39 -8.58 -5.39
C GLU A 51 11.87 -7.81 -6.60
N ALA A 52 11.15 -6.71 -6.36
CA ALA A 52 10.69 -5.83 -7.43
C ALA A 52 11.69 -4.72 -7.77
N GLY A 53 12.86 -4.73 -7.12
CA GLY A 53 13.90 -3.74 -7.38
C GLY A 53 13.86 -2.51 -6.47
N ILE A 54 13.06 -2.55 -5.41
CA ILE A 54 12.96 -1.43 -4.48
C ILE A 54 13.93 -1.69 -3.33
N ILE A 55 14.95 -0.84 -3.23
CA ILE A 55 16.03 -1.06 -2.25
C ILE A 55 15.81 -0.35 -0.93
N PHE A 56 14.84 0.55 -0.85
CA PHE A 56 14.55 1.28 0.37
C PHE A 56 13.39 0.62 1.14
N PRO A 57 13.30 0.85 2.45
CA PRO A 57 12.17 0.36 3.23
C PRO A 57 10.85 0.89 2.66
N VAL A 58 9.81 0.05 2.69
CA VAL A 58 8.51 0.38 2.14
C VAL A 58 7.43 0.27 3.22
N LEU A 59 6.58 1.27 3.26
CA LEU A 59 5.39 1.30 4.10
C LEU A 59 4.17 1.41 3.19
N LEU A 60 3.06 0.79 3.58
CA LEU A 60 1.78 0.98 2.90
C LEU A 60 0.81 1.65 3.84
N SER A 61 -0.06 2.51 3.31
CA SER A 61 -1.16 2.99 4.13
C SER A 61 -2.09 1.80 4.42
N VAL A 62 -2.62 1.76 5.63
CA VAL A 62 -3.53 0.69 6.02
C VAL A 62 -4.80 0.76 5.16
N ALA A 63 -5.22 1.97 4.76
CA ALA A 63 -6.36 2.12 3.88
C ALA A 63 -6.14 1.45 2.52
N LEU A 64 -4.96 1.63 1.92
CA LEU A 64 -4.62 0.96 0.66
C LEU A 64 -4.61 -0.56 0.86
N PHE A 65 -3.97 -1.01 1.93
CA PHE A 65 -3.84 -2.44 2.21
C PHE A 65 -5.20 -3.10 2.41
N GLU A 66 -6.03 -2.55 3.28
CA GLU A 66 -7.31 -3.16 3.64
C GLU A 66 -8.35 -3.05 2.53
N GLN A 67 -8.35 -1.96 1.77
CA GLN A 67 -9.36 -1.78 0.74
C GLN A 67 -9.05 -2.50 -0.56
N TYR A 68 -7.78 -2.64 -0.92
CA TYR A 68 -7.43 -3.13 -2.25
C TYR A 68 -6.42 -4.26 -2.26
N VAL A 69 -5.35 -4.17 -1.49
CA VAL A 69 -4.28 -5.16 -1.54
C VAL A 69 -4.75 -6.49 -0.96
N LYS A 70 -5.47 -6.43 0.13
CA LYS A 70 -6.03 -7.61 0.77
C LYS A 70 -7.29 -8.03 0.00
N PRO A 71 -7.26 -9.17 -0.71
CA PRO A 71 -8.41 -9.53 -1.54
C PRO A 71 -9.60 -9.96 -0.68
N SER A 72 -10.80 -9.65 -1.16
CA SER A 72 -12.03 -10.13 -0.54
C SER A 72 -12.12 -11.65 -0.69
N LYS A 73 -13.02 -12.26 0.07
CA LYS A 73 -13.24 -13.69 -0.03
C LYS A 73 -13.65 -14.09 -1.44
N GLU A 74 -14.51 -13.30 -2.05
CA GLU A 74 -14.97 -13.54 -3.43
C GLU A 74 -13.81 -13.44 -4.42
N ALA A 75 -12.95 -12.45 -4.26
CA ALA A 75 -11.80 -12.31 -5.12
C ALA A 75 -10.85 -13.49 -4.97
N GLN A 76 -10.68 -14.01 -3.75
CA GLN A 76 -9.85 -15.20 -3.53
C GLN A 76 -10.42 -16.41 -4.23
N GLU A 77 -11.73 -16.57 -4.24
CA GLU A 77 -12.38 -17.67 -4.97
C GLU A 77 -12.16 -17.57 -6.47
N TRP A 78 -11.97 -16.36 -6.96
CA TRP A 78 -11.68 -16.09 -8.36
C TRP A 78 -10.18 -16.22 -8.67
N GLY A 79 -9.36 -16.58 -7.70
CA GLY A 79 -7.93 -16.79 -7.91
C GLY A 79 -7.03 -15.64 -7.49
N GLN A 80 -7.58 -14.59 -6.91
CA GLN A 80 -6.77 -13.48 -6.41
C GLN A 80 -6.12 -13.86 -5.09
N SER A 81 -4.92 -13.36 -4.86
CA SER A 81 -4.20 -13.62 -3.61
C SER A 81 -3.56 -12.33 -3.10
N LEU A 82 -3.32 -12.30 -1.80
CA LEU A 82 -2.59 -11.20 -1.19
C LEU A 82 -1.21 -11.04 -1.85
N ASN A 83 -0.51 -12.16 -2.01
CA ASN A 83 0.85 -12.14 -2.56
C ASN A 83 0.88 -11.64 -4.00
N GLY A 84 -0.09 -12.05 -4.82
CA GLY A 84 -0.17 -11.60 -6.20
C GLY A 84 -0.46 -10.12 -6.31
N ARG A 85 -1.40 -9.62 -5.50
CA ARG A 85 -1.74 -8.19 -5.50
C ARG A 85 -0.60 -7.34 -4.98
N LEU A 86 0.07 -7.83 -3.93
CA LEU A 86 1.20 -7.11 -3.36
C LEU A 86 2.35 -7.00 -4.37
N TRP A 87 2.61 -8.09 -5.11
CA TRP A 87 3.60 -8.07 -6.18
C TRP A 87 3.26 -7.01 -7.22
N ASP A 88 2.00 -6.95 -7.65
CA ASP A 88 1.56 -5.98 -8.64
C ASP A 88 1.81 -4.55 -8.17
N VAL A 89 1.53 -4.28 -6.90
CA VAL A 89 1.76 -2.94 -6.33
C VAL A 89 3.25 -2.59 -6.35
N TYR A 90 4.09 -3.49 -5.85
CA TYR A 90 5.54 -3.25 -5.81
C TYR A 90 6.11 -3.10 -7.21
N TRP A 91 5.70 -3.98 -8.12
CA TRP A 91 6.22 -3.97 -9.48
C TRP A 91 5.81 -2.71 -10.23
N MET A 92 4.56 -2.33 -10.15
CA MET A 92 4.07 -1.13 -10.84
C MET A 92 4.71 0.14 -10.28
N PHE A 93 4.92 0.19 -8.97
CA PHE A 93 5.68 1.29 -8.38
C PHE A 93 7.09 1.33 -8.96
N SER A 94 7.76 0.19 -9.00
CA SER A 94 9.13 0.11 -9.50
C SER A 94 9.22 0.59 -10.94
N VAL A 95 8.29 0.17 -11.79
CA VAL A 95 8.24 0.58 -13.19
C VAL A 95 8.05 2.10 -13.29
N ALA A 96 7.11 2.64 -12.51
CA ALA A 96 6.83 4.08 -12.54
C ALA A 96 8.02 4.89 -12.03
N ALA A 97 8.67 4.39 -10.98
CA ALA A 97 9.82 5.08 -10.39
C ALA A 97 11.00 5.18 -11.35
N ARG A 98 11.19 4.17 -12.18
CA ARG A 98 12.27 4.18 -13.17
C ARG A 98 12.09 5.25 -14.24
N LYS A 99 10.86 5.71 -14.43
CA LYS A 99 10.55 6.75 -15.41
C LYS A 99 10.64 8.15 -14.83
N CYS A 100 10.84 8.26 -13.53
CA CYS A 100 10.91 9.55 -12.86
C CYS A 100 12.30 10.17 -13.01
N LYS A 101 12.34 11.50 -12.90
CA LYS A 101 13.60 12.22 -12.94
C LYS A 101 14.33 12.03 -11.62
N LYS A 102 15.66 12.06 -11.68
CA LYS A 102 16.48 11.99 -10.49
C LYS A 102 16.09 13.12 -9.54
N GLY A 103 15.86 12.79 -8.30
CA GLY A 103 15.50 13.74 -7.27
C GLY A 103 14.00 13.87 -7.03
N ASP A 104 13.17 13.25 -7.87
CA ASP A 104 11.73 13.24 -7.62
C ASP A 104 11.43 12.46 -6.36
N SER A 105 10.62 13.05 -5.49
CA SER A 105 10.22 12.40 -4.24
C SER A 105 8.78 11.88 -4.29
N PHE A 106 8.13 11.98 -5.44
CA PHE A 106 6.72 11.65 -5.60
C PHE A 106 6.49 10.94 -6.93
N VAL A 107 5.73 9.85 -6.88
CA VAL A 107 5.38 9.07 -8.07
C VAL A 107 3.90 8.72 -7.99
N ALA A 108 3.15 8.97 -9.06
CA ALA A 108 1.77 8.50 -9.17
C ALA A 108 1.72 7.36 -10.18
N PHE A 109 1.00 6.29 -9.83
CA PHE A 109 0.85 5.16 -10.74
C PHE A 109 -0.50 4.49 -10.50
N GLU A 110 -0.84 3.55 -11.37
CA GLU A 110 -2.11 2.84 -11.29
C GLU A 110 -1.89 1.35 -11.28
N VAL A 111 -2.73 0.64 -10.53
CA VAL A 111 -2.73 -0.82 -10.47
C VAL A 111 -4.16 -1.29 -10.72
N ILE A 112 -4.29 -2.37 -11.48
CA ILE A 112 -5.58 -2.96 -11.78
C ILE A 112 -5.82 -4.14 -10.84
N PHE A 113 -6.92 -4.12 -10.12
CA PHE A 113 -7.34 -5.22 -9.27
C PHE A 113 -8.64 -5.82 -9.82
N GLN A 114 -8.68 -7.14 -9.96
CA GLN A 114 -9.82 -7.86 -10.49
C GLN A 114 -10.47 -8.66 -9.37
N ASP A 115 -11.72 -8.34 -9.04
CA ASP A 115 -12.43 -9.01 -7.94
C ASP A 115 -13.34 -10.15 -8.41
N GLY A 116 -13.57 -10.26 -9.71
CA GLY A 116 -14.42 -11.29 -10.28
C GLY A 116 -14.32 -11.31 -11.79
N PRO A 117 -15.14 -12.16 -12.47
CA PRO A 117 -15.02 -12.36 -13.92
C PRO A 117 -15.58 -11.22 -14.77
N ALA A 118 -16.45 -10.39 -14.20
CA ALA A 118 -17.12 -9.34 -14.96
C ALA A 118 -16.23 -8.11 -15.12
N THR A 119 -16.43 -7.37 -16.21
CA THR A 119 -15.69 -6.12 -16.43
C THR A 119 -15.92 -5.13 -15.29
N LYS A 120 -17.12 -5.11 -14.73
CA LYS A 120 -17.45 -4.22 -13.62
C LYS A 120 -16.67 -4.54 -12.33
N ASP A 121 -16.11 -5.75 -12.26
CA ASP A 121 -15.33 -6.19 -11.09
C ASP A 121 -13.87 -5.74 -11.17
N LYS A 122 -13.52 -5.02 -12.22
CA LYS A 122 -12.18 -4.51 -12.43
C LYS A 122 -12.07 -3.12 -11.82
N HIS A 123 -11.08 -2.94 -10.97
CA HIS A 123 -10.82 -1.66 -10.32
C HIS A 123 -9.47 -1.12 -10.72
N ILE A 124 -9.45 0.09 -11.28
CA ILE A 124 -8.20 0.79 -11.56
C ILE A 124 -7.97 1.73 -10.39
N VAL A 125 -6.94 1.45 -9.61
CA VAL A 125 -6.67 2.17 -8.37
C VAL A 125 -5.44 3.04 -8.54
N LYS A 126 -5.60 4.34 -8.30
CA LYS A 126 -4.48 5.27 -8.32
C LYS A 126 -3.75 5.19 -6.98
N ILE A 127 -2.44 5.04 -7.05
CA ILE A 127 -1.59 4.92 -5.86
C ILE A 127 -0.49 5.97 -5.96
N TRP A 128 -0.17 6.58 -4.83
CA TRP A 128 0.93 7.53 -4.71
C TRP A 128 2.07 6.88 -3.96
N GLY A 129 3.28 7.00 -4.50
CA GLY A 129 4.50 6.62 -3.81
C GLY A 129 5.26 7.88 -3.44
N VAL A 130 5.54 8.03 -2.15
CA VAL A 130 6.25 9.20 -1.64
C VAL A 130 7.56 8.73 -1.02
N CYS A 131 8.67 9.29 -1.46
CA CYS A 131 9.99 8.98 -0.90
C CYS A 131 10.38 10.13 0.01
N GLU A 132 10.46 9.84 1.29
CA GLU A 132 10.76 10.84 2.32
C GLU A 132 11.81 10.28 3.28
N PRO A 133 12.55 11.17 3.98
CA PRO A 133 13.43 10.71 5.06
C PRO A 133 12.57 10.06 6.14
N GLY A 134 13.00 8.88 6.61
CA GLY A 134 12.38 8.26 7.77
C GLY A 134 12.76 8.99 9.05
N ASP A 135 12.29 8.47 10.18
CA ASP A 135 12.52 9.11 11.47
C ASP A 135 14.01 9.22 11.82
N LYS A 136 14.83 8.36 11.22
CA LYS A 136 16.29 8.39 11.40
C LYS A 136 17.02 8.98 10.21
N GLY A 137 16.30 9.63 9.31
CA GLY A 137 16.89 10.29 8.15
C GLY A 137 17.10 9.40 6.94
N GLN A 138 16.92 8.07 7.05
CA GLN A 138 17.07 7.16 5.92
C GLN A 138 15.90 7.33 4.94
N PRO A 139 16.14 7.15 3.63
CA PRO A 139 15.05 7.20 2.66
C PRO A 139 14.03 6.08 2.92
N THR A 140 12.75 6.41 2.87
CA THR A 140 11.66 5.46 3.05
C THR A 140 10.58 5.76 2.04
N ILE A 141 10.02 4.72 1.44
CA ILE A 141 8.96 4.85 0.45
C ILE A 141 7.63 4.52 1.11
N THR A 142 6.67 5.41 1.00
CA THR A 142 5.32 5.18 1.48
C THR A 142 4.37 5.09 0.29
N LEU A 143 3.66 3.97 0.18
CA LEU A 143 2.65 3.75 -0.84
C LEU A 143 1.29 3.98 -0.23
N MET A 144 0.47 4.83 -0.85
CA MET A 144 -0.79 5.24 -0.26
C MET A 144 -1.80 5.61 -1.33
N LEU A 145 -3.07 5.66 -0.92
CA LEU A 145 -4.10 6.23 -1.77
C LEU A 145 -3.94 7.76 -1.75
N PRO A 146 -4.30 8.46 -2.85
CA PRO A 146 -4.16 9.92 -2.88
C PRO A 146 -4.84 10.62 -1.72
N GLU A 147 -5.99 10.12 -1.28
CA GLU A 147 -6.73 10.72 -0.18
C GLU A 147 -6.08 10.51 1.19
N ASP A 148 -5.06 9.66 1.28
CA ASP A 148 -4.32 9.45 2.53
C ASP A 148 -3.22 10.48 2.74
N TYR A 149 -2.84 11.18 1.68
CA TYR A 149 -1.77 12.17 1.79
C TYR A 149 -2.30 13.43 2.43
#